data_6471353d9df84a9eb9606b084321d301
#
_entry.id   6471353d9df84a9eb9606b084321d301
#
_cell.length_a   1.000
_cell.length_b   1.000
_cell.length_c   1.000
_cell.angle_alpha   90.00
_cell.angle_beta   90.00
_cell.angle_gamma   90.00
#
_symmetry.space_group_name_H-M   'P 1'
#
loop_
_entity.id
_entity.type
_entity.pdbx_description
1 polymer ?
#
loop_
_entity_poly.entity_id
_entity_poly.type
_entity_poly.pdbx_seq_one_letter_code
_entity_poly.pdbx_strand_id
1 'polypeptide(L)'
;MDGWLRGEDVRGELRLTNLAPRRPDNVNLPTLRGLLTTEDDAQVYVEMNGIATLRPVDDARVFVTSLTFRTGDARYGWLNTLFGVLEGVLDTVALTARGRAYRCQPTIGGPEPGQGYQP
;
A
#
# COMPACT_ATOMS: atom_id res chain seq x y z
N MET A 1 -5.95 13.03 -4.34
CA MET A 1 -5.31 12.00 -5.20
C MET A 1 -6.30 10.86 -5.40
N ASP A 2 -6.62 10.58 -6.63
CA ASP A 2 -7.57 9.54 -6.99
C ASP A 2 -6.87 8.45 -7.78
N GLY A 3 -7.33 7.23 -7.62
CA GLY A 3 -6.73 6.09 -8.29
C GLY A 3 -7.62 4.87 -8.27
N TRP A 4 -7.07 3.78 -8.71
CA TRP A 4 -7.76 2.49 -8.74
C TRP A 4 -6.89 1.42 -8.11
N LEU A 5 -7.53 0.53 -7.37
CA LEU A 5 -6.94 -0.72 -6.93
C LEU A 5 -7.62 -1.85 -7.70
N ARG A 6 -6.81 -2.74 -8.26
CA ARG A 6 -7.33 -3.91 -8.98
C ARG A 6 -6.62 -5.16 -8.49
N GLY A 7 -7.39 -6.08 -7.98
CA GLY A 7 -6.92 -7.39 -7.54
C GLY A 7 -7.93 -8.46 -7.90
N GLU A 8 -7.63 -9.71 -7.57
CA GLU A 8 -8.56 -10.81 -7.83
C GLU A 8 -9.81 -10.72 -6.96
N ASP A 9 -9.63 -10.35 -5.70
CA ASP A 9 -10.70 -10.41 -4.71
C ASP A 9 -11.18 -9.03 -4.25
N VAL A 10 -10.53 -7.96 -4.70
CA VAL A 10 -10.92 -6.60 -4.35
C VAL A 10 -10.60 -5.65 -5.48
N ARG A 11 -11.57 -4.83 -5.83
CA ARG A 11 -11.44 -3.81 -6.87
C ARG A 11 -12.22 -2.58 -6.47
N GLY A 12 -11.65 -1.42 -6.75
CA GLY A 12 -12.38 -0.21 -6.48
C GLY A 12 -11.57 1.06 -6.71
N GLU A 13 -12.23 2.16 -6.44
CA GLU A 13 -11.67 3.49 -6.58
C GLU A 13 -11.04 3.93 -5.26
N LEU A 14 -9.83 4.48 -5.36
CA LEU A 14 -9.08 5.02 -4.22
C LEU A 14 -9.16 6.53 -4.21
N ARG A 15 -9.44 7.09 -3.04
CA ARG A 15 -9.32 8.52 -2.76
C ARG A 15 -8.42 8.71 -1.56
N LEU A 16 -7.25 9.24 -1.80
CA LEU A 16 -6.19 9.32 -0.81
C LEU A 16 -5.74 10.75 -0.60
N THR A 17 -5.41 11.06 0.64
CA THR A 17 -4.67 12.26 1.01
C THR A 17 -3.24 11.86 1.31
N ASN A 18 -2.29 12.57 0.75
CA ASN A 18 -0.88 12.32 0.97
C ASN A 18 -0.26 13.46 1.76
N LEU A 19 0.32 13.11 2.90
CA LEU A 19 1.27 13.96 3.61
C LEU A 19 2.64 13.35 3.41
N ALA A 20 3.50 14.03 2.69
CA ALA A 20 4.80 13.49 2.33
C ALA A 20 5.91 14.43 2.81
N PRO A 21 6.24 14.41 4.12
CA PRO A 21 7.34 15.22 4.62
C PRO A 21 8.65 14.85 3.92
N ARG A 22 9.44 15.85 3.61
CA ARG A 22 10.75 15.67 2.99
C ARG A 22 11.83 15.84 4.02
N ARG A 23 12.72 14.87 4.13
CA ARG A 23 13.88 14.95 4.99
C ARG A 23 14.97 15.79 4.31
N PRO A 24 15.98 16.29 5.07
CA PRO A 24 17.09 17.05 4.49
C PRO A 24 17.89 16.31 3.41
N ASP A 25 17.83 14.97 3.41
CA ASP A 25 18.50 14.13 2.41
C ASP A 25 17.66 13.91 1.13
N ASN A 26 16.60 14.69 0.93
CA ASN A 26 15.67 14.58 -0.19
C ASN A 26 14.86 13.29 -0.24
N VAL A 27 14.81 12.56 0.84
CA VAL A 27 13.92 11.39 0.98
C VAL A 27 12.55 11.87 1.40
N ASN A 28 11.50 11.46 0.68
CA ASN A 28 10.13 11.71 1.08
C ASN A 28 9.63 10.53 1.91
N LEU A 29 8.77 10.85 2.88
CA LEU A 29 8.11 9.85 3.72
C LEU A 29 6.62 9.88 3.39
N PRO A 30 6.17 9.22 2.32
CA PRO A 30 4.76 9.24 1.97
C PRO A 30 3.92 8.64 3.08
N THR A 31 2.85 9.34 3.40
CA THR A 31 1.85 8.92 4.38
C THR A 31 0.50 9.15 3.72
N LEU A 32 -0.07 8.10 3.17
CA LEU A 32 -1.32 8.17 2.45
C LEU A 32 -2.43 7.54 3.27
N ARG A 33 -3.56 8.22 3.32
CA ARG A 33 -4.74 7.77 4.04
C ARG A 33 -5.97 8.12 3.23
N GLY A 34 -6.92 7.21 3.22
CA GLY A 34 -8.15 7.48 2.50
C GLY A 34 -9.07 6.28 2.41
N LEU A 35 -9.92 6.31 1.41
CA LEU A 35 -10.97 5.33 1.23
C LEU A 35 -10.82 4.61 -0.10
N LEU A 36 -11.01 3.31 -0.03
CA LEU A 36 -11.28 2.46 -1.18
C LEU A 36 -12.79 2.22 -1.21
N THR A 37 -13.43 2.59 -2.29
CA THR A 37 -14.82 2.22 -2.56
C THR A 37 -14.83 1.11 -3.57
N THR A 38 -15.24 -0.07 -3.16
CA THR A 38 -15.24 -1.24 -4.02
C THR A 38 -16.34 -1.15 -5.08
N GLU A 39 -16.24 -1.98 -6.11
CA GLU A 39 -17.23 -2.01 -7.18
C GLU A 39 -18.62 -2.37 -6.68
N ASP A 40 -18.71 -3.11 -5.57
CA ASP A 40 -19.97 -3.47 -4.92
C ASP A 40 -20.30 -2.59 -3.71
N ASP A 41 -19.78 -1.35 -3.71
CA ASP A 41 -20.11 -0.28 -2.78
C ASP A 41 -19.68 -0.48 -1.32
N ALA A 42 -18.71 -1.32 -1.06
CA ALA A 42 -18.11 -1.38 0.26
C ALA A 42 -17.11 -0.24 0.42
N GLN A 43 -17.01 0.27 1.64
CA GLN A 43 -16.00 1.27 1.96
C GLN A 43 -14.94 0.66 2.86
N VAL A 44 -13.68 0.84 2.46
CA VAL A 44 -12.52 0.31 3.15
C VAL A 44 -11.54 1.46 3.38
N TYR A 45 -11.17 1.67 4.63
CA TYR A 45 -10.14 2.61 4.97
C TYR A 45 -8.77 2.04 4.63
N VAL A 46 -7.91 2.85 4.02
CA VAL A 46 -6.59 2.42 3.54
C VAL A 46 -5.52 3.33 4.12
N GLU A 47 -4.45 2.73 4.61
CA GLU A 47 -3.25 3.44 5.03
C GLU A 47 -2.02 2.90 4.33
N MET A 48 -1.16 3.81 3.93
CA MET A 48 0.15 3.51 3.33
C MET A 48 1.18 4.42 3.95
N ASN A 49 2.25 3.84 4.50
CA ASN A 49 3.38 4.60 5.07
C ASN A 49 4.66 4.00 4.55
N GLY A 50 5.62 4.85 4.16
CA GLY A 50 6.86 4.31 3.65
C GLY A 50 7.89 5.34 3.28
N ILE A 51 8.67 5.01 2.26
CA ILE A 51 9.83 5.79 1.83
C ILE A 51 9.78 5.93 0.32
N ALA A 52 10.03 7.14 -0.16
CA ALA A 52 10.19 7.42 -1.58
C ALA A 52 11.55 8.09 -1.81
N THR A 53 12.29 7.57 -2.77
CA THR A 53 13.62 8.08 -3.12
C THR A 53 13.68 8.46 -4.59
N LEU A 54 14.57 9.38 -4.91
CA LEU A 54 14.78 9.80 -6.29
C LEU A 54 15.65 8.77 -7.01
N ARG A 55 15.17 8.32 -8.17
CA ARG A 55 15.94 7.41 -9.03
C ARG A 55 16.84 8.26 -9.95
N PRO A 56 18.18 8.10 -9.86
CA PRO A 56 19.09 9.02 -10.56
C PRO A 56 18.98 8.97 -12.08
N VAL A 57 18.60 7.84 -12.64
CA VAL A 57 18.63 7.64 -14.10
C VAL A 57 17.56 8.47 -14.83
N ASP A 58 16.43 8.78 -14.20
CA ASP A 58 15.32 9.47 -14.86
C ASP A 58 14.58 10.44 -13.94
N ASP A 59 15.10 10.72 -12.76
CA ASP A 59 14.50 11.59 -11.75
C ASP A 59 13.10 11.17 -11.30
N ALA A 60 12.70 9.93 -11.56
CA ALA A 60 11.45 9.41 -11.04
C ALA A 60 11.57 9.10 -9.55
N ARG A 61 10.45 9.20 -8.83
CA ARG A 61 10.38 8.79 -7.43
C ARG A 61 10.01 7.32 -7.36
N VAL A 62 10.86 6.51 -6.74
CA VAL A 62 10.54 5.12 -6.45
C VAL A 62 10.12 5.04 -4.99
N PHE A 63 9.06 4.27 -4.71
CA PHE A 63 8.54 4.20 -3.36
C PHE A 63 8.24 2.76 -2.95
N VAL A 64 8.37 2.54 -1.64
CA VAL A 64 7.91 1.32 -0.98
C VAL A 64 7.12 1.75 0.24
N THR A 65 5.90 1.28 0.35
CA THR A 65 5.03 1.58 1.50
C THR A 65 4.43 0.30 2.06
N SER A 66 4.05 0.38 3.34
CA SER A 66 3.09 -0.58 3.89
C SER A 66 1.72 -0.36 3.24
N LEU A 67 0.87 -1.37 3.36
CA LEU A 67 -0.51 -1.29 2.87
C LEU A 67 -1.39 -2.03 3.87
N THR A 68 -2.22 -1.28 4.58
CA THR A 68 -3.13 -1.84 5.57
C THR A 68 -4.54 -1.32 5.33
N PHE A 69 -5.51 -2.10 5.76
CA PHE A 69 -6.92 -1.83 5.51
C PHE A 69 -7.73 -1.94 6.80
N ARG A 70 -8.86 -1.24 6.82
CA ARG A 70 -9.84 -1.38 7.88
C ARG A 70 -11.23 -1.16 7.34
N THR A 71 -12.14 -2.09 7.61
CA THR A 71 -13.52 -1.99 7.18
C THR A 71 -14.46 -2.66 8.17
N GLY A 72 -15.67 -2.14 8.28
CA GLY A 72 -16.76 -2.81 8.98
C GLY A 72 -17.61 -3.68 8.07
N ASP A 73 -17.35 -3.69 6.77
CA ASP A 73 -18.12 -4.50 5.82
C ASP A 73 -17.70 -5.96 5.91
N ALA A 74 -18.66 -6.83 6.25
CA ALA A 74 -18.37 -8.25 6.46
C ALA A 74 -17.82 -8.95 5.21
N ARG A 75 -18.18 -8.48 4.02
CA ARG A 75 -17.69 -9.05 2.76
C ARG A 75 -16.19 -8.89 2.59
N TYR A 76 -15.61 -7.87 3.23
CA TYR A 76 -14.19 -7.52 3.11
C TYR A 76 -13.47 -7.56 4.44
N GLY A 77 -14.05 -8.22 5.45
CA GLY A 77 -13.44 -8.32 6.78
C GLY A 77 -12.06 -8.96 6.76
N TRP A 78 -11.78 -9.79 5.78
CA TRP A 78 -10.47 -10.42 5.61
C TRP A 78 -9.35 -9.41 5.36
N LEU A 79 -9.67 -8.21 4.88
CA LEU A 79 -8.69 -7.15 4.71
C LEU A 79 -8.17 -6.60 6.03
N ASN A 80 -8.94 -6.70 7.11
CA ASN A 80 -8.58 -6.12 8.40
C ASN A 80 -7.31 -6.73 9.01
N THR A 81 -6.98 -7.96 8.62
CA THR A 81 -5.79 -8.66 9.11
C THR A 81 -4.72 -8.85 8.06
N LEU A 82 -4.92 -8.28 6.88
CA LEU A 82 -3.95 -8.34 5.81
C LEU A 82 -2.90 -7.25 5.98
N PHE A 83 -1.65 -7.63 5.87
CA PHE A 83 -0.55 -6.68 5.77
C PHE A 83 0.10 -6.82 4.40
N GLY A 84 0.20 -5.70 3.69
CA GLY A 84 0.79 -5.69 2.38
C GLY A 84 1.95 -4.71 2.26
N VAL A 85 2.67 -4.84 1.17
CA VAL A 85 3.70 -3.90 0.74
C VAL A 85 3.36 -3.45 -0.66
N LEU A 86 3.41 -2.16 -0.89
CA LEU A 86 3.22 -1.55 -2.20
C LEU A 86 4.55 -0.97 -2.64
N GLU A 87 5.01 -1.37 -3.81
CA GLU A 87 6.18 -0.73 -4.44
C GLU A 87 5.75 -0.09 -5.75
N GLY A 88 6.41 1.00 -6.11
CA GLY A 88 6.03 1.66 -7.34
C GLY A 88 6.90 2.83 -7.72
N VAL A 89 6.45 3.51 -8.76
CA VAL A 89 7.13 4.65 -9.35
C VAL A 89 6.13 5.79 -9.51
N LEU A 90 6.52 6.96 -9.05
CA LEU A 90 5.78 8.20 -9.28
C LEU A 90 6.50 9.01 -10.35
N ASP A 91 5.80 9.26 -11.45
CA ASP A 91 6.25 10.20 -12.48
C ASP A 91 5.80 11.60 -12.05
N THR A 92 6.77 12.44 -11.68
CA THR A 92 6.47 13.77 -11.18
C THR A 92 6.08 14.75 -12.28
N VAL A 93 6.40 14.46 -13.54
CA VAL A 93 6.03 15.29 -14.68
C VAL A 93 4.59 15.00 -15.09
N ALA A 94 4.27 13.72 -15.30
CA ALA A 94 2.92 13.31 -15.69
C ALA A 94 1.96 13.26 -14.51
N LEU A 95 2.45 13.33 -13.27
CA LEU A 95 1.67 13.20 -12.03
C LEU A 95 0.91 11.88 -11.95
N THR A 96 1.56 10.81 -12.40
CA THR A 96 1.00 9.46 -12.37
C THR A 96 1.88 8.54 -11.54
N ALA A 97 1.23 7.61 -10.86
CA ALA A 97 1.93 6.59 -10.10
C ALA A 97 1.44 5.21 -10.52
N ARG A 98 2.38 4.28 -10.57
CA ARG A 98 2.08 2.86 -10.80
C ARG A 98 2.76 2.05 -9.73
N GLY A 99 2.08 1.04 -9.27
CA GLY A 99 2.64 0.19 -8.23
C GLY A 99 2.11 -1.21 -8.30
N ARG A 100 2.79 -2.07 -7.57
CA ARG A 100 2.41 -3.45 -7.39
C ARG A 100 2.35 -3.75 -5.91
N ALA A 101 1.27 -4.37 -5.48
CA ALA A 101 1.07 -4.72 -4.09
C ALA A 101 1.35 -6.21 -3.88
N TYR A 102 1.95 -6.50 -2.75
CA TYR A 102 2.26 -7.86 -2.32
C TYR A 102 1.66 -8.09 -0.95
N ARG A 103 1.03 -9.23 -0.79
CA ARG A 103 0.55 -9.68 0.50
C ARG A 103 1.71 -10.30 1.27
N CYS A 104 1.93 -9.83 2.49
CA CYS A 104 2.94 -10.38 3.38
C CYS A 104 2.27 -11.36 4.34
N GLN A 105 2.84 -12.55 4.45
CA GLN A 105 2.35 -13.56 5.37
C GLN A 105 3.47 -13.95 6.33
N PRO A 106 3.15 -14.10 7.63
CA PRO A 106 4.16 -14.57 8.56
C PRO A 106 4.53 -16.03 8.26
N THR A 107 5.80 -16.34 8.39
CA THR A 107 6.27 -17.72 8.28
C THR A 107 6.21 -18.45 9.60
N ILE A 108 6.24 -17.71 10.70
CA ILE A 108 6.06 -18.26 12.04
C ILE A 108 4.61 -18.70 12.23
N GLY A 109 4.38 -19.81 12.87
CA GLY A 109 3.04 -20.35 13.06
C GLY A 109 2.51 -21.10 11.85
N GLY A 110 3.38 -21.51 10.92
CA GLY A 110 2.99 -22.34 9.80
C GLY A 110 2.55 -23.74 10.23
N PRO A 111 2.19 -24.59 9.27
CA PRO A 111 1.59 -25.90 9.56
C PRO A 111 2.56 -26.89 10.21
N GLU A 112 3.84 -26.60 10.25
CA GLU A 112 4.85 -27.51 10.81
C GLU A 112 5.43 -26.92 12.09
N PRO A 113 4.90 -27.30 13.27
CA PRO A 113 5.47 -26.85 14.53
C PRO A 113 6.95 -27.20 14.64
N GLY A 114 7.76 -26.25 15.08
CA GLY A 114 9.19 -26.42 15.21
C GLY A 114 9.99 -26.07 13.98
N GLN A 115 9.35 -25.81 12.87
CA GLN A 115 10.02 -25.33 11.65
C GLN A 115 9.79 -23.86 11.36
N GLY A 116 9.12 -23.19 12.24
CA GLY A 116 8.90 -21.77 12.10
C GLY A 116 10.10 -20.97 12.54
N TYR A 117 9.83 -19.81 13.05
CA TYR A 117 10.84 -18.88 13.49
C TYR A 117 11.73 -19.50 14.59
N GLN A 118 13.03 -19.38 14.39
CA GLN A 118 14.05 -19.79 15.36
C GLN A 118 14.79 -18.53 15.81
N PRO A 119 14.56 -18.10 17.04
CA PRO A 119 15.23 -16.91 17.55
C PRO A 119 16.73 -17.04 17.66
#